data_4a35f0af3a729d206ed30ee87ed2d475
#
_entry.id   4a35f0af3a729d206ed30ee87ed2d475
#
_cell.length_a   1.000
_cell.length_b   1.000
_cell.length_c   1.000
_cell.angle_alpha   90.00
_cell.angle_beta   90.00
_cell.angle_gamma   90.00
#
_symmetry.space_group_name_H-M   'P 1'
#
loop_
_entity.id
_entity.type
_entity.pdbx_description
1 polymer ?
#
loop_
_entity_poly.entity_id
_entity_poly.type
_entity_poly.pdbx_seq_one_letter_code
_entity_poly.pdbx_strand_id
1 'polypeptide(L)'
;MRRTALTAVALALVLGTAAWALPASAQVPLAPQLSVLKGERNFLSGYDPVNVDGTVNVVIEISAGTTAKFMVNNDTGMIELEQKNGAPRYVQYLGYPCNYGNVPRSVLSKKKGGDGDAIDALVLGPSVPTGSVVRGRALGVMQLTDGGEKDYKLVVVMEGTPFFKMRTLTELNAKFPGVLSILQTWFTSYKGVDKDGKLLLSSTGFKGRADAIDLVGSAVLDYENSVTTEADKRPLDEKGNPYLYRWPGAKNIGE
;
A
#
# COMPACT_ATOMS: atom_id res chain seq x y z
N MET A 1 75.15 -58.21 -17.66
CA MET A 1 74.62 -56.86 -17.36
C MET A 1 73.42 -56.66 -18.24
N ARG A 2 72.21 -56.81 -17.65
CA ARG A 2 70.92 -56.56 -18.38
C ARG A 2 70.39 -55.21 -17.93
N ARG A 3 70.28 -54.25 -18.86
CA ARG A 3 69.62 -52.95 -18.65
C ARG A 3 68.14 -53.10 -18.89
N THR A 4 67.34 -53.01 -17.88
CA THR A 4 65.88 -52.92 -17.94
C THR A 4 65.51 -51.48 -18.23
N ALA A 5 64.84 -51.27 -19.40
CA ALA A 5 64.25 -49.99 -19.78
C ALA A 5 62.87 -49.84 -19.05
N LEU A 6 62.70 -48.82 -18.26
CA LEU A 6 61.41 -48.42 -17.71
C LEU A 6 60.70 -47.55 -18.75
N THR A 7 59.56 -48.08 -19.22
CA THR A 7 58.64 -47.35 -20.07
C THR A 7 57.71 -46.52 -19.21
N ALA A 8 57.82 -45.19 -19.22
CA ALA A 8 56.92 -44.31 -18.54
C ALA A 8 55.64 -44.15 -19.38
N VAL A 9 54.53 -44.63 -18.87
CA VAL A 9 53.19 -44.38 -19.45
C VAL A 9 52.69 -43.05 -18.90
N ALA A 10 52.63 -42.04 -19.75
CA ALA A 10 52.01 -40.75 -19.44
C ALA A 10 50.51 -40.86 -19.55
N LEU A 11 49.83 -40.84 -18.41
CA LEU A 11 48.35 -40.77 -18.33
C LEU A 11 47.92 -39.30 -18.56
N ALA A 12 47.43 -39.00 -19.73
CA ALA A 12 46.85 -37.68 -20.02
C ALA A 12 45.44 -37.61 -19.39
N LEU A 13 45.35 -36.81 -18.31
CA LEU A 13 44.06 -36.48 -17.68
C LEU A 13 43.36 -35.42 -18.54
N VAL A 14 42.40 -35.82 -19.34
CA VAL A 14 41.48 -34.91 -20.06
C VAL A 14 40.48 -34.38 -19.04
N LEU A 15 40.74 -33.22 -18.45
CA LEU A 15 39.76 -32.47 -17.67
C LEU A 15 38.72 -31.89 -18.64
N GLY A 16 37.67 -32.65 -18.91
CA GLY A 16 36.47 -32.15 -19.55
C GLY A 16 35.80 -31.12 -18.66
N THR A 17 35.97 -29.82 -18.97
CA THR A 17 35.12 -28.77 -18.38
C THR A 17 33.72 -28.92 -18.93
N ALA A 18 32.88 -29.70 -18.26
CA ALA A 18 31.45 -29.66 -18.48
C ALA A 18 31.00 -28.23 -18.07
N ALA A 19 30.89 -27.34 -19.03
CA ALA A 19 30.18 -26.10 -18.85
C ALA A 19 28.73 -26.48 -18.52
N TRP A 20 28.37 -26.37 -17.25
CA TRP A 20 26.96 -26.41 -16.83
C TRP A 20 26.30 -25.17 -17.40
N ALA A 21 25.77 -25.27 -18.62
CA ALA A 21 24.82 -24.31 -19.13
C ALA A 21 23.62 -24.38 -18.18
N LEU A 22 23.52 -23.38 -17.31
CA LEU A 22 22.27 -23.16 -16.56
C LEU A 22 21.16 -23.12 -17.63
N PRO A 23 20.08 -23.91 -17.49
CA PRO A 23 18.98 -23.79 -18.41
C PRO A 23 18.57 -22.33 -18.41
N ALA A 24 18.46 -21.73 -19.61
CA ALA A 24 17.87 -20.41 -19.77
C ALA A 24 16.62 -20.42 -18.87
N SER A 25 16.61 -19.56 -17.85
CA SER A 25 15.53 -19.51 -16.89
C SER A 25 14.24 -19.53 -17.70
N ALA A 26 13.48 -20.63 -17.59
CA ALA A 26 12.14 -20.67 -18.15
C ALA A 26 11.45 -19.45 -17.57
N GLN A 27 11.33 -18.40 -18.36
CA GLN A 27 10.46 -17.28 -18.00
C GLN A 27 9.09 -17.94 -17.89
N VAL A 28 8.68 -18.17 -16.64
CA VAL A 28 7.28 -18.53 -16.37
C VAL A 28 6.51 -17.40 -17.04
N PRO A 29 5.68 -17.69 -18.07
CA PRO A 29 4.88 -16.65 -18.66
C PRO A 29 4.09 -16.04 -17.51
N LEU A 30 4.40 -14.78 -17.15
CA LEU A 30 3.55 -14.03 -16.26
C LEU A 30 2.17 -14.09 -16.91
N ALA A 31 1.23 -14.77 -16.26
CA ALA A 31 -0.17 -14.74 -16.69
C ALA A 31 -0.50 -13.28 -16.99
N PRO A 32 -1.27 -12.97 -18.08
CA PRO A 32 -1.60 -11.61 -18.40
C PRO A 32 -2.16 -10.97 -17.12
N GLN A 33 -1.36 -10.13 -16.48
CA GLN A 33 -1.78 -9.47 -15.25
C GLN A 33 -2.92 -8.58 -15.66
N LEU A 34 -4.09 -8.79 -15.04
CA LEU A 34 -5.20 -7.87 -15.15
C LEU A 34 -4.64 -6.49 -14.84
N SER A 35 -4.53 -5.64 -15.86
CA SER A 35 -4.07 -4.25 -15.68
C SER A 35 -5.14 -3.38 -15.04
N VAL A 36 -6.40 -3.85 -15.06
CA VAL A 36 -7.59 -3.16 -14.54
C VAL A 36 -8.47 -4.15 -13.79
N LEU A 37 -8.86 -3.82 -12.57
CA LEU A 37 -9.80 -4.56 -11.76
C LEU A 37 -11.05 -3.72 -11.51
N LYS A 38 -12.19 -4.17 -12.04
CA LYS A 38 -13.50 -3.61 -11.75
C LYS A 38 -14.12 -4.36 -10.59
N GLY A 39 -14.48 -3.64 -9.53
CA GLY A 39 -15.22 -4.19 -8.39
C GLY A 39 -16.73 -4.29 -8.66
N GLU A 40 -17.45 -4.95 -7.76
CA GLU A 40 -18.92 -4.93 -7.73
C GLU A 40 -19.46 -3.51 -7.47
N ARG A 41 -18.70 -2.73 -6.71
CA ARG A 41 -18.94 -1.32 -6.40
C ARG A 41 -17.72 -0.50 -6.81
N ASN A 42 -17.94 0.79 -7.03
CA ASN A 42 -16.86 1.74 -7.27
C ASN A 42 -15.92 1.77 -6.05
N PHE A 43 -14.63 1.52 -6.24
CA PHE A 43 -13.66 1.46 -5.14
C PHE A 43 -13.39 2.81 -4.48
N LEU A 44 -13.62 3.92 -5.20
CA LEU A 44 -13.46 5.26 -4.64
C LEU A 44 -14.68 5.70 -3.82
N SER A 45 -15.89 5.38 -4.26
CA SER A 45 -17.13 5.97 -3.75
C SER A 45 -18.17 4.96 -3.27
N GLY A 46 -18.02 3.68 -3.60
CA GLY A 46 -19.05 2.65 -3.37
C GLY A 46 -19.08 2.06 -1.95
N TYR A 47 -18.16 2.46 -1.07
CA TYR A 47 -18.05 1.95 0.30
C TYR A 47 -18.01 3.10 1.30
N ASP A 48 -18.57 2.87 2.49
CA ASP A 48 -18.47 3.84 3.58
C ASP A 48 -17.02 3.91 4.10
N PRO A 49 -16.49 5.09 4.38
CA PRO A 49 -15.11 5.24 4.91
C PRO A 49 -14.98 4.67 6.31
N VAL A 50 -16.06 4.76 7.12
CA VAL A 50 -16.05 4.39 8.53
C VAL A 50 -17.34 3.67 8.88
N ASN A 51 -17.23 2.65 9.71
CA ASN A 51 -18.36 1.87 10.23
C ASN A 51 -18.87 2.45 11.55
N VAL A 52 -20.11 2.08 11.94
CA VAL A 52 -20.76 2.54 13.16
C VAL A 52 -19.94 2.28 14.43
N ASP A 53 -19.13 1.22 14.45
CA ASP A 53 -18.24 0.87 15.56
C ASP A 53 -16.89 1.63 15.55
N GLY A 54 -16.72 2.56 14.62
CA GLY A 54 -15.50 3.37 14.48
C GLY A 54 -14.32 2.63 13.82
N THR A 55 -14.55 1.46 13.21
CA THR A 55 -13.59 0.85 12.29
C THR A 55 -13.64 1.55 10.94
N VAL A 56 -12.51 1.56 10.23
CA VAL A 56 -12.42 2.09 8.87
C VAL A 56 -12.51 0.95 7.86
N ASN A 57 -13.09 1.23 6.70
CA ASN A 57 -12.97 0.37 5.54
C ASN A 57 -11.75 0.80 4.71
N VAL A 58 -10.99 -0.17 4.25
CA VAL A 58 -9.84 0.06 3.37
C VAL A 58 -9.98 -0.81 2.14
N VAL A 59 -9.93 -0.20 0.98
CA VAL A 59 -9.83 -0.87 -0.32
C VAL A 59 -8.36 -1.24 -0.53
N ILE A 60 -8.06 -2.52 -0.63
CA ILE A 60 -6.70 -2.99 -0.82
C ILE A 60 -6.31 -2.88 -2.30
N GLU A 61 -5.35 -2.05 -2.57
CA GLU A 61 -4.77 -1.84 -3.90
C GLU A 61 -3.56 -2.75 -4.13
N ILE A 62 -2.76 -2.96 -3.09
CA ILE A 62 -1.52 -3.72 -3.18
C ILE A 62 -1.47 -4.74 -2.03
N SER A 63 -1.43 -6.01 -2.39
CA SER A 63 -1.27 -7.11 -1.42
C SER A 63 0.13 -7.08 -0.79
N ALA A 64 0.23 -7.41 0.50
CA ALA A 64 1.51 -7.56 1.18
C ALA A 64 2.43 -8.53 0.40
N GLY A 65 3.72 -8.20 0.32
CA GLY A 65 4.75 -9.00 -0.36
C GLY A 65 4.83 -8.79 -1.87
N THR A 66 3.95 -7.97 -2.49
CA THR A 66 3.96 -7.71 -3.93
C THR A 66 4.63 -6.38 -4.28
N THR A 67 5.02 -6.20 -5.55
CA THR A 67 5.71 -5.00 -6.05
C THR A 67 4.92 -4.25 -7.12
N ALA A 68 3.84 -4.85 -7.67
CA ALA A 68 2.99 -4.20 -8.67
C ALA A 68 2.25 -3.01 -8.05
N LYS A 69 2.44 -1.82 -8.61
CA LYS A 69 1.83 -0.59 -8.10
C LYS A 69 0.43 -0.42 -8.68
N PHE A 70 -0.54 -1.03 -8.03
CA PHE A 70 -1.95 -0.77 -8.29
C PHE A 70 -2.43 0.43 -7.50
N MET A 71 -3.40 1.14 -8.06
CA MET A 71 -4.07 2.27 -7.42
C MET A 71 -5.52 2.39 -7.91
N VAL A 72 -6.38 2.96 -7.09
CA VAL A 72 -7.72 3.34 -7.53
C VAL A 72 -7.61 4.57 -8.41
N ASN A 73 -8.14 4.46 -9.63
CA ASN A 73 -8.21 5.57 -10.57
C ASN A 73 -9.35 6.52 -10.14
N ASN A 74 -9.03 7.79 -9.93
CA ASN A 74 -9.96 8.79 -9.43
C ASN A 74 -11.13 9.09 -10.39
N ASP A 75 -10.95 8.87 -11.70
CA ASP A 75 -11.99 9.13 -12.70
C ASP A 75 -12.93 7.94 -12.85
N THR A 76 -12.41 6.72 -12.77
CA THR A 76 -13.17 5.49 -13.04
C THR A 76 -13.63 4.77 -11.79
N GLY A 77 -12.91 4.96 -10.66
CA GLY A 77 -13.11 4.22 -9.42
C GLY A 77 -12.77 2.73 -9.54
N MET A 78 -12.04 2.33 -10.58
CA MET A 78 -11.47 0.99 -10.75
C MET A 78 -10.04 0.95 -10.23
N ILE A 79 -9.56 -0.23 -9.86
CA ILE A 79 -8.14 -0.41 -9.53
C ILE A 79 -7.37 -0.69 -10.82
N GLU A 80 -6.33 0.08 -11.06
CA GLU A 80 -5.52 0.00 -12.26
C GLU A 80 -4.05 -0.16 -11.92
N LEU A 81 -3.31 -0.93 -12.73
CA LEU A 81 -1.86 -0.98 -12.64
C LEU A 81 -1.28 0.32 -13.18
N GLU A 82 -0.66 1.10 -12.29
CA GLU A 82 -0.07 2.39 -12.64
C GLU A 82 0.92 2.25 -13.80
N GLN A 83 0.87 3.19 -14.72
CA GLN A 83 1.80 3.27 -15.84
C GLN A 83 2.83 4.38 -15.56
N LYS A 84 4.11 4.07 -15.76
CA LYS A 84 5.20 5.04 -15.67
C LYS A 84 6.04 4.97 -16.96
N ASN A 85 6.13 6.09 -17.67
CA ASN A 85 6.83 6.16 -18.94
C ASN A 85 6.34 5.14 -19.98
N GLY A 86 5.02 4.89 -20.02
CA GLY A 86 4.40 3.94 -20.97
C GLY A 86 4.58 2.47 -20.62
N ALA A 87 5.08 2.14 -19.43
CA ALA A 87 5.25 0.76 -18.95
C ALA A 87 4.59 0.56 -17.59
N PRO A 88 4.10 -0.66 -17.28
CA PRO A 88 3.58 -1.00 -15.97
C PRO A 88 4.59 -0.71 -14.86
N ARG A 89 4.14 -0.05 -13.79
CA ARG A 89 4.99 0.32 -12.67
C ARG A 89 5.09 -0.81 -11.64
N TYR A 90 6.31 -1.25 -11.42
CA TYR A 90 6.68 -2.13 -10.31
C TYR A 90 7.66 -1.40 -9.40
N VAL A 91 7.46 -1.52 -8.09
CA VAL A 91 8.41 -1.00 -7.11
C VAL A 91 9.74 -1.76 -7.23
N GLN A 92 10.81 -1.03 -7.50
CA GLN A 92 12.16 -1.58 -7.64
C GLN A 92 12.86 -1.68 -6.27
N TYR A 93 12.18 -2.32 -5.33
CA TYR A 93 12.57 -2.52 -3.94
C TYR A 93 11.93 -3.81 -3.43
N LEU A 94 12.05 -4.10 -2.13
CA LEU A 94 11.33 -5.22 -1.52
C LEU A 94 9.81 -5.04 -1.71
N GLY A 95 9.06 -6.14 -1.75
CA GLY A 95 7.61 -6.10 -1.75
C GLY A 95 7.05 -5.31 -0.57
N TYR A 96 5.83 -4.80 -0.70
CA TYR A 96 5.17 -4.01 0.35
C TYR A 96 5.15 -4.77 1.67
N PRO A 97 5.55 -4.15 2.81
CA PRO A 97 5.66 -4.86 4.09
C PRO A 97 4.32 -5.18 4.74
N CYS A 98 3.24 -4.59 4.25
CA CYS A 98 1.86 -4.82 4.68
C CYS A 98 0.93 -4.65 3.47
N ASN A 99 -0.35 -5.00 3.63
CA ASN A 99 -1.32 -4.62 2.62
C ASN A 99 -1.41 -3.08 2.56
N TYR A 100 -1.54 -2.54 1.37
CA TYR A 100 -1.62 -1.12 1.11
C TYR A 100 -2.88 -0.81 0.32
N GLY A 101 -3.52 0.29 0.63
CA GLY A 101 -4.72 0.70 -0.07
C GLY A 101 -5.21 2.05 0.39
N ASN A 102 -6.43 2.39 0.04
CA ASN A 102 -7.02 3.68 0.35
C ASN A 102 -8.29 3.55 1.21
N VAL A 103 -8.62 4.63 1.93
CA VAL A 103 -9.91 4.78 2.59
C VAL A 103 -10.89 5.37 1.56
N PRO A 104 -11.98 4.68 1.19
CA PRO A 104 -12.95 5.20 0.23
C PRO A 104 -13.60 6.49 0.75
N ARG A 105 -14.11 7.34 -0.16
CA ARG A 105 -14.76 8.61 0.17
C ARG A 105 -13.91 9.51 1.07
N SER A 106 -12.61 9.58 0.80
CA SER A 106 -11.69 10.48 1.49
C SER A 106 -10.80 11.21 0.48
N VAL A 107 -10.31 12.40 0.82
CA VAL A 107 -9.37 13.18 0.00
C VAL A 107 -8.40 13.92 0.91
N LEU A 108 -7.11 13.79 0.66
CA LEU A 108 -6.09 14.65 1.23
C LEU A 108 -6.01 15.95 0.42
N SER A 109 -6.80 16.94 0.82
CA SER A 109 -6.97 18.18 0.06
C SER A 109 -5.65 18.92 -0.18
N LYS A 110 -5.38 19.30 -1.44
CA LYS A 110 -4.24 20.16 -1.82
C LYS A 110 -4.25 21.50 -1.08
N LYS A 111 -5.43 22.05 -0.75
CA LYS A 111 -5.55 23.27 0.06
C LYS A 111 -4.99 23.12 1.48
N LYS A 112 -4.91 21.89 1.98
CA LYS A 112 -4.34 21.54 3.30
C LYS A 112 -2.92 20.97 3.19
N GLY A 113 -2.33 21.00 1.99
CA GLY A 113 -0.98 20.53 1.69
C GLY A 113 -0.89 19.02 1.40
N GLY A 114 -2.02 18.36 1.12
CA GLY A 114 -2.08 16.98 0.61
C GLY A 114 -1.87 16.90 -0.89
N ASP A 115 -1.87 15.68 -1.42
CA ASP A 115 -1.67 15.35 -2.84
C ASP A 115 -2.95 15.40 -3.69
N GLY A 116 -4.12 15.42 -3.06
CA GLY A 116 -5.42 15.39 -3.71
C GLY A 116 -6.01 13.99 -3.89
N ASP A 117 -5.31 12.95 -3.42
CA ASP A 117 -5.76 11.56 -3.48
C ASP A 117 -6.48 11.15 -2.18
N ALA A 118 -7.10 9.97 -2.20
CA ALA A 118 -7.69 9.36 -1.01
C ALA A 118 -6.61 9.06 0.05
N ILE A 119 -7.00 8.96 1.33
CA ILE A 119 -6.04 8.62 2.38
C ILE A 119 -5.49 7.20 2.14
N ASP A 120 -4.19 7.10 2.02
CA ASP A 120 -3.48 5.83 2.03
C ASP A 120 -3.53 5.15 3.40
N ALA A 121 -3.66 3.82 3.38
CA ALA A 121 -3.69 3.00 4.59
C ALA A 121 -2.68 1.85 4.53
N LEU A 122 -1.91 1.72 5.61
CA LEU A 122 -1.00 0.61 5.90
C LEU A 122 -1.75 -0.40 6.75
N VAL A 123 -2.17 -1.51 6.15
CA VAL A 123 -3.06 -2.48 6.82
C VAL A 123 -2.27 -3.69 7.29
N LEU A 124 -2.12 -3.80 8.62
CA LEU A 124 -1.43 -4.91 9.27
C LEU A 124 -2.36 -6.12 9.40
N GLY A 125 -1.96 -7.22 8.82
CA GLY A 125 -2.70 -8.48 8.77
C GLY A 125 -2.08 -9.45 7.79
N PRO A 126 -2.73 -10.59 7.51
CA PRO A 126 -2.31 -11.49 6.43
C PRO A 126 -2.43 -10.77 5.08
N SER A 127 -1.66 -11.22 4.11
CA SER A 127 -1.81 -10.77 2.72
C SER A 127 -3.21 -11.11 2.22
N VAL A 128 -3.90 -10.13 1.63
CA VAL A 128 -5.21 -10.32 1.00
C VAL A 128 -5.18 -9.86 -0.45
N PRO A 129 -6.03 -10.39 -1.33
CA PRO A 129 -6.05 -10.01 -2.74
C PRO A 129 -6.30 -8.52 -2.97
N THR A 130 -5.69 -7.94 -4.01
CA THR A 130 -6.05 -6.64 -4.57
C THR A 130 -7.55 -6.59 -4.88
N GLY A 131 -8.21 -5.49 -4.54
CA GLY A 131 -9.66 -5.33 -4.66
C GLY A 131 -10.47 -5.82 -3.44
N SER A 132 -9.81 -6.45 -2.45
CA SER A 132 -10.47 -6.74 -1.17
C SER A 132 -10.83 -5.45 -0.45
N VAL A 133 -12.01 -5.40 0.18
CA VAL A 133 -12.37 -4.34 1.11
C VAL A 133 -12.34 -4.92 2.51
N VAL A 134 -11.42 -4.42 3.33
CA VAL A 134 -11.19 -4.92 4.68
C VAL A 134 -11.61 -3.90 5.72
N ARG A 135 -12.11 -4.39 6.87
CA ARG A 135 -12.38 -3.58 8.03
C ARG A 135 -11.18 -3.60 8.97
N GLY A 136 -10.91 -2.45 9.59
CA GLY A 136 -9.81 -2.38 10.55
C GLY A 136 -9.92 -1.20 11.50
N ARG A 137 -9.09 -1.22 12.54
CA ARG A 137 -8.98 -0.13 13.50
C ARG A 137 -7.79 0.73 13.17
N ALA A 138 -8.02 2.02 12.98
CA ALA A 138 -6.95 3.00 12.87
C ALA A 138 -6.27 3.20 14.24
N LEU A 139 -4.97 2.98 14.29
CA LEU A 139 -4.15 3.14 15.51
C LEU A 139 -3.38 4.46 15.52
N GLY A 140 -3.09 5.02 14.37
CA GLY A 140 -2.30 6.23 14.22
C GLY A 140 -2.01 6.56 12.76
N VAL A 141 -1.13 7.54 12.56
CA VAL A 141 -0.73 8.07 11.25
C VAL A 141 0.78 8.09 11.16
N MET A 142 1.33 7.54 10.09
CA MET A 142 2.71 7.79 9.69
C MET A 142 2.76 9.11 8.92
N GLN A 143 3.50 10.08 9.44
CA GLN A 143 3.69 11.38 8.80
C GLN A 143 4.80 11.26 7.76
N LEU A 144 4.43 11.00 6.53
CA LEU A 144 5.31 10.92 5.37
C LEU A 144 5.20 12.23 4.57
N THR A 145 6.30 12.62 3.94
CA THR A 145 6.36 13.75 3.01
C THR A 145 7.02 13.28 1.72
N ASP A 146 6.37 13.55 0.60
CA ASP A 146 6.83 13.24 -0.75
C ASP A 146 6.88 14.53 -1.58
N GLY A 147 8.04 14.90 -2.07
CA GLY A 147 8.19 16.11 -2.89
C GLY A 147 7.73 17.42 -2.22
N GLY A 148 7.62 17.45 -0.88
CA GLY A 148 7.10 18.59 -0.12
C GLY A 148 5.61 18.51 0.20
N GLU A 149 4.87 17.58 -0.36
CA GLU A 149 3.45 17.32 -0.08
C GLU A 149 3.30 16.36 1.11
N LYS A 150 2.21 16.54 1.87
CA LYS A 150 1.84 15.62 2.96
C LYS A 150 1.26 14.34 2.34
N ASP A 151 2.00 13.28 2.45
CA ASP A 151 1.62 11.93 2.00
C ASP A 151 1.42 11.03 3.24
N TYR A 152 0.48 11.46 4.11
CA TYR A 152 0.21 10.80 5.40
C TYR A 152 -0.48 9.45 5.18
N LYS A 153 0.00 8.43 5.90
CA LYS A 153 -0.51 7.08 5.77
C LYS A 153 -1.12 6.59 7.08
N LEU A 154 -2.38 6.18 7.01
CA LEU A 154 -3.10 5.64 8.15
C LEU A 154 -2.53 4.27 8.53
N VAL A 155 -2.23 4.03 9.80
CA VAL A 155 -1.83 2.71 10.30
C VAL A 155 -3.07 1.99 10.82
N VAL A 156 -3.45 0.90 10.13
CA VAL A 156 -4.67 0.14 10.38
C VAL A 156 -4.35 -1.29 10.77
N VAL A 157 -5.02 -1.82 11.78
CA VAL A 157 -4.97 -3.24 12.15
C VAL A 157 -6.23 -3.94 11.68
N MET A 158 -6.06 -4.98 10.84
CA MET A 158 -7.16 -5.70 10.21
C MET A 158 -8.00 -6.47 11.23
N GLU A 159 -9.32 -6.38 11.10
CA GLU A 159 -10.27 -7.17 11.89
C GLU A 159 -10.05 -8.68 11.70
N GLY A 160 -10.30 -9.46 12.74
CA GLY A 160 -10.10 -10.92 12.71
C GLY A 160 -8.65 -11.38 12.88
N THR A 161 -7.69 -10.45 13.09
CA THR A 161 -6.27 -10.76 13.25
C THR A 161 -5.78 -10.53 14.69
N PRO A 162 -4.64 -11.10 15.09
CA PRO A 162 -4.04 -10.80 16.40
C PRO A 162 -3.73 -9.31 16.60
N PHE A 163 -3.41 -8.58 15.51
CA PHE A 163 -3.17 -7.15 15.53
C PHE A 163 -4.41 -6.34 15.96
N PHE A 164 -5.61 -6.81 15.65
CA PHE A 164 -6.86 -6.11 15.97
C PHE A 164 -7.12 -5.92 17.47
N LYS A 165 -6.44 -6.70 18.32
CA LYS A 165 -6.49 -6.53 19.78
C LYS A 165 -5.82 -5.24 20.24
N MET A 166 -4.90 -4.69 19.44
CA MET A 166 -4.20 -3.44 19.75
C MET A 166 -5.12 -2.25 19.57
N ARG A 167 -5.02 -1.27 20.47
CA ARG A 167 -5.83 -0.05 20.47
C ARG A 167 -4.99 1.21 20.23
N THR A 168 -3.67 1.10 20.42
CA THR A 168 -2.71 2.19 20.27
C THR A 168 -1.45 1.72 19.57
N LEU A 169 -0.68 2.65 19.00
CA LEU A 169 0.65 2.35 18.44
C LEU A 169 1.64 1.89 19.53
N THR A 170 1.48 2.37 20.76
CA THR A 170 2.30 1.93 21.91
C THR A 170 2.07 0.45 22.21
N GLU A 171 0.81 0.02 22.28
CA GLU A 171 0.47 -1.40 22.46
C GLU A 171 0.96 -2.25 21.30
N LEU A 172 0.81 -1.76 20.06
CA LEU A 172 1.31 -2.43 18.87
C LEU A 172 2.82 -2.64 18.96
N ASN A 173 3.57 -1.59 19.27
CA ASN A 173 5.04 -1.68 19.34
C ASN A 173 5.52 -2.55 20.49
N ALA A 174 4.81 -2.56 21.62
CA ALA A 174 5.13 -3.42 22.77
C ALA A 174 4.87 -4.91 22.47
N LYS A 175 3.75 -5.21 21.77
CA LYS A 175 3.38 -6.61 21.47
C LYS A 175 4.07 -7.15 20.21
N PHE A 176 4.36 -6.29 19.25
CA PHE A 176 4.98 -6.61 17.97
C PHE A 176 6.15 -5.66 17.70
N PRO A 177 7.28 -5.82 18.45
CA PRO A 177 8.41 -4.90 18.35
C PRO A 177 9.00 -4.88 16.95
N GLY A 178 9.37 -3.68 16.48
CA GLY A 178 9.97 -3.48 15.17
C GLY A 178 8.97 -3.23 14.02
N VAL A 179 7.67 -3.52 14.17
CA VAL A 179 6.69 -3.33 13.08
C VAL A 179 6.67 -1.88 12.60
N LEU A 180 6.60 -0.91 13.50
CA LEU A 180 6.60 0.52 13.11
C LEU A 180 7.91 0.92 12.42
N SER A 181 9.04 0.43 12.90
CA SER A 181 10.35 0.71 12.29
C SER A 181 10.46 0.13 10.88
N ILE A 182 9.94 -1.10 10.66
CA ILE A 182 9.89 -1.72 9.33
C ILE A 182 9.06 -0.87 8.39
N LEU A 183 7.85 -0.44 8.80
CA LEU A 183 7.00 0.44 7.99
C LEU A 183 7.73 1.72 7.66
N GLN A 184 8.28 2.43 8.65
CA GLN A 184 8.95 3.70 8.43
C GLN A 184 10.15 3.55 7.50
N THR A 185 11.03 2.57 7.74
CA THR A 185 12.19 2.32 6.90
C THR A 185 11.79 2.00 5.46
N TRP A 186 10.81 1.13 5.27
CA TRP A 186 10.38 0.75 3.92
C TRP A 186 9.81 1.95 3.17
N PHE A 187 8.86 2.67 3.76
CA PHE A 187 8.17 3.78 3.10
C PHE A 187 9.04 5.02 2.89
N THR A 188 10.09 5.21 3.66
CA THR A 188 11.06 6.30 3.38
C THR A 188 12.12 5.92 2.33
N SER A 189 12.36 4.62 2.11
CA SER A 189 13.49 4.15 1.29
C SER A 189 13.12 3.64 -0.11
N TYR A 190 11.88 3.18 -0.32
CA TYR A 190 11.51 2.43 -1.53
C TYR A 190 11.60 3.22 -2.85
N LYS A 191 11.55 4.55 -2.80
CA LYS A 191 11.75 5.42 -3.98
C LYS A 191 13.23 5.71 -4.27
N GLY A 192 14.13 5.31 -3.35
CA GLY A 192 15.56 5.53 -3.46
C GLY A 192 16.00 6.93 -3.02
N VAL A 193 17.11 7.38 -3.59
CA VAL A 193 17.76 8.64 -3.26
C VAL A 193 17.84 9.57 -4.47
N ASP A 194 18.02 10.85 -4.21
CA ASP A 194 18.31 11.85 -5.23
C ASP A 194 19.78 11.80 -5.68
N LYS A 195 20.17 12.72 -6.55
CA LYS A 195 21.55 12.86 -7.07
C LYS A 195 22.60 13.12 -5.98
N ASP A 196 22.17 13.63 -4.82
CA ASP A 196 23.03 13.99 -3.69
C ASP A 196 23.04 12.88 -2.61
N GLY A 197 22.39 11.73 -2.87
CA GLY A 197 22.30 10.58 -1.97
C GLY A 197 21.27 10.74 -0.85
N LYS A 198 20.41 11.76 -0.89
CA LYS A 198 19.35 11.99 0.08
C LYS A 198 18.09 11.22 -0.31
N LEU A 199 17.42 10.61 0.67
CA LEU A 199 16.14 9.93 0.45
C LEU A 199 15.10 10.88 -0.17
N LEU A 200 14.40 10.40 -1.21
CA LEU A 200 13.34 11.15 -1.87
C LEU A 200 12.11 11.36 -0.98
N LEU A 201 11.91 10.48 -0.01
CA LEU A 201 10.84 10.54 0.97
C LEU A 201 11.40 10.82 2.36
N SER A 202 10.65 11.54 3.17
CA SER A 202 10.99 11.77 4.57
C SER A 202 9.81 11.51 5.50
N SER A 203 10.09 11.16 6.76
CA SER A 203 9.06 10.95 7.77
C SER A 203 9.48 11.58 9.09
N THR A 204 8.54 12.24 9.75
CA THR A 204 8.70 12.72 11.13
C THR A 204 8.23 11.70 12.17
N GLY A 205 7.94 10.46 11.73
CA GLY A 205 7.49 9.37 12.58
C GLY A 205 5.99 9.21 12.59
N PHE A 206 5.47 8.80 13.75
CA PHE A 206 4.07 8.43 13.90
C PHE A 206 3.35 9.34 14.90
N LYS A 207 2.10 9.64 14.62
CA LYS A 207 1.12 10.25 15.53
C LYS A 207 0.10 9.21 15.96
N GLY A 208 -0.56 9.48 17.09
CA GLY A 208 -1.46 8.52 17.72
C GLY A 208 -2.84 8.43 17.10
N ARG A 209 -3.71 7.70 17.82
CA ARG A 209 -5.07 7.42 17.36
C ARG A 209 -5.92 8.69 17.19
N ALA A 210 -5.76 9.70 18.05
CA ALA A 210 -6.51 10.95 17.93
C ALA A 210 -6.22 11.62 16.58
N ASP A 211 -4.93 11.74 16.21
CA ASP A 211 -4.52 12.31 14.93
C ASP A 211 -5.05 11.48 13.74
N ALA A 212 -5.16 10.16 13.89
CA ALA A 212 -5.74 9.30 12.85
C ALA A 212 -7.23 9.57 12.65
N ILE A 213 -7.98 9.74 13.75
CA ILE A 213 -9.40 10.08 13.71
C ILE A 213 -9.61 11.45 13.07
N ASP A 214 -8.82 12.46 13.46
CA ASP A 214 -8.90 13.80 12.92
C ASP A 214 -8.55 13.82 11.41
N LEU A 215 -7.54 13.06 11.00
CA LEU A 215 -7.16 12.92 9.59
C LEU A 215 -8.31 12.34 8.76
N VAL A 216 -8.88 11.21 9.21
CA VAL A 216 -10.00 10.56 8.51
C VAL A 216 -11.21 11.48 8.46
N GLY A 217 -11.60 12.09 9.59
CA GLY A 217 -12.74 13.01 9.63
C GLY A 217 -12.57 14.21 8.69
N SER A 218 -11.38 14.82 8.68
CA SER A 218 -11.07 15.92 7.78
C SER A 218 -11.11 15.53 6.32
N ALA A 219 -10.55 14.37 5.97
CA ALA A 219 -10.48 13.92 4.58
C ALA A 219 -11.83 13.45 4.03
N VAL A 220 -12.67 12.85 4.87
CA VAL A 220 -14.06 12.51 4.51
C VAL A 220 -14.86 13.79 4.26
N LEU A 221 -14.72 14.79 5.12
CA LEU A 221 -15.38 16.08 4.93
C LEU A 221 -14.90 16.78 3.65
N ASP A 222 -13.61 16.74 3.36
CA ASP A 222 -13.04 17.31 2.12
C ASP A 222 -13.58 16.58 0.88
N TYR A 223 -13.74 15.26 0.96
CA TYR A 223 -14.37 14.49 -0.11
C TYR A 223 -15.84 14.91 -0.29
N GLU A 224 -16.63 14.94 0.78
CA GLU A 224 -18.04 15.37 0.71
C GLU A 224 -18.20 16.77 0.11
N ASN A 225 -17.35 17.71 0.51
CA ASN A 225 -17.35 19.05 -0.05
C ASN A 225 -16.94 19.09 -1.52
N SER A 226 -16.05 18.24 -1.97
CA SER A 226 -15.63 18.15 -3.38
C SER A 226 -16.74 17.61 -4.28
N VAL A 227 -17.53 16.64 -3.81
CA VAL A 227 -18.63 16.01 -4.58
C VAL A 227 -19.90 16.83 -4.54
N THR A 228 -20.10 17.71 -3.53
CA THR A 228 -21.29 18.61 -3.50
C THR A 228 -21.26 19.66 -4.60
N THR A 229 -20.10 20.01 -5.12
CA THR A 229 -19.97 20.91 -6.27
C THR A 229 -20.21 20.22 -7.61
N GLU A 230 -20.26 18.88 -7.65
CA GLU A 230 -20.57 18.05 -8.81
C GLU A 230 -21.77 17.14 -8.44
N ALA A 231 -22.98 17.71 -8.44
CA ALA A 231 -24.22 17.08 -7.96
C ALA A 231 -24.51 15.69 -8.55
N ASP A 232 -23.88 15.33 -9.67
CA ASP A 232 -24.16 14.11 -10.43
C ASP A 232 -23.26 12.92 -10.04
N LYS A 233 -22.29 13.08 -9.14
CA LYS A 233 -21.29 12.04 -8.83
C LYS A 233 -21.44 11.38 -7.45
N ARG A 234 -22.44 11.75 -6.67
CA ARG A 234 -22.69 11.04 -5.39
C ARG A 234 -23.30 9.67 -5.67
N PRO A 235 -22.72 8.58 -5.14
CA PRO A 235 -23.45 7.33 -5.11
C PRO A 235 -24.71 7.54 -4.28
N LEU A 236 -25.83 7.15 -4.85
CA LEU A 236 -27.13 7.20 -4.19
C LEU A 236 -27.36 5.87 -3.47
N ASP A 237 -28.04 5.91 -2.32
CA ASP A 237 -28.57 4.70 -1.69
C ASP A 237 -29.67 4.05 -2.57
N GLU A 238 -30.19 2.90 -2.15
CA GLU A 238 -31.28 2.19 -2.86
C GLU A 238 -32.56 3.04 -3.03
N LYS A 239 -32.67 4.13 -2.28
CA LYS A 239 -33.79 5.08 -2.32
C LYS A 239 -33.48 6.35 -3.12
N GLY A 240 -32.30 6.42 -3.73
CA GLY A 240 -31.87 7.58 -4.49
C GLY A 240 -31.38 8.77 -3.66
N ASN A 241 -31.09 8.58 -2.37
CA ASN A 241 -30.54 9.63 -1.52
C ASN A 241 -29.03 9.59 -1.52
N PRO A 242 -28.33 10.74 -1.54
CA PRO A 242 -26.89 10.75 -1.34
C PRO A 242 -26.53 10.21 0.03
N TYR A 243 -25.55 9.29 0.10
CA TYR A 243 -25.03 8.79 1.37
C TYR A 243 -24.42 9.96 2.15
N LEU A 244 -25.12 10.39 3.17
CA LEU A 244 -24.63 11.35 4.16
C LEU A 244 -24.06 10.53 5.32
N TYR A 245 -22.76 10.27 5.32
CA TYR A 245 -22.10 9.69 6.47
C TYR A 245 -21.84 10.79 7.50
N ARG A 246 -22.41 10.66 8.69
CA ARG A 246 -22.01 11.44 9.86
C ARG A 246 -21.12 10.55 10.73
N TRP A 247 -19.89 10.95 10.92
CA TRP A 247 -18.96 10.32 11.85
C TRP A 247 -19.61 10.30 13.27
N PRO A 248 -19.71 9.12 13.93
CA PRO A 248 -20.12 9.08 15.33
C PRO A 248 -19.08 9.78 16.19
N GLY A 249 -19.37 10.98 16.66
CA GLY A 249 -18.46 11.82 17.46
C GLY A 249 -17.91 13.05 16.74
N ALA A 250 -18.24 13.29 15.47
CA ALA A 250 -18.02 14.58 14.85
C ALA A 250 -18.89 15.61 15.60
N LYS A 251 -18.26 16.51 16.33
CA LYS A 251 -18.92 17.74 16.81
C LYS A 251 -19.46 18.44 15.59
N ASN A 252 -20.72 18.89 15.64
CA ASN A 252 -21.30 19.75 14.62
C ASN A 252 -20.36 20.93 14.40
N ILE A 253 -19.59 20.89 13.29
CA ILE A 253 -18.80 22.01 12.83
C ILE A 253 -19.72 22.76 11.87
N GLY A 254 -20.57 23.62 12.43
CA GLY A 254 -21.50 24.42 11.63
C GLY A 254 -22.84 24.74 12.28
N GLU A 255 -22.89 24.90 13.60
CA GLU A 255 -23.89 25.73 14.31
C GLU A 255 -23.17 26.80 15.09
#